data_b07b52c1334d10329fa30677f1eef399
#
_entry.id   b07b52c1334d10329fa30677f1eef399
#
_cell.length_a   1.000
_cell.length_b   1.000
_cell.length_c   1.000
_cell.angle_alpha   90.00
_cell.angle_beta   90.00
_cell.angle_gamma   90.00
#
_symmetry.space_group_name_H-M   'P 1'
#
loop_
_entity.id
_entity.type
_entity.pdbx_description
1 polymer ?
#
loop_
_entity_poly.entity_id
_entity_poly.type
_entity_poly.pdbx_seq_one_letter_code
_entity_poly.pdbx_strand_id
1 'polypeptide(L)'
;MRDKYGWHSYIYKSVTIWFKWHLFNEVESKLRLRIAEYIENNCDCIQEKFFHQLVSSLRGNFAIVVITDKCVFMSVDKVRSIPLFYIENQHNFSIGNYAPLLKEKSSLISENIDMQASLEIAMSGYSVGRKTLYTN
;
A
#
# COMPACT_ATOMS: atom_id res chain seq x y z
N MET A 1 7.42 3.64 -6.99
CA MET A 1 6.46 2.94 -7.89
C MET A 1 6.71 3.39 -9.32
N ARG A 2 6.57 2.54 -10.32
CA ARG A 2 6.82 2.94 -11.71
C ARG A 2 5.53 3.45 -12.32
N ASP A 3 5.46 4.73 -12.71
CA ASP A 3 4.32 5.33 -13.42
C ASP A 3 3.93 4.60 -14.70
N LYS A 4 4.89 3.90 -15.33
CA LYS A 4 4.68 3.11 -16.56
C LYS A 4 3.64 1.98 -16.44
N TYR A 5 3.17 1.66 -15.23
CA TYR A 5 2.24 0.54 -14.98
C TYR A 5 0.87 0.99 -14.47
N GLY A 6 0.44 2.19 -14.82
CA GLY A 6 -0.88 2.68 -14.43
C GLY A 6 -1.00 3.05 -12.95
N TRP A 7 0.11 3.35 -12.29
CA TRP A 7 0.11 4.05 -11.02
C TRP A 7 0.01 5.55 -11.25
N HIS A 8 -0.89 6.19 -10.52
CA HIS A 8 -1.07 7.62 -10.51
C HIS A 8 -0.55 8.18 -9.20
N SER A 9 0.06 9.35 -9.23
CA SER A 9 0.46 10.08 -8.04
C SER A 9 -0.23 11.43 -7.99
N TYR A 10 -0.55 11.86 -6.79
CA TYR A 10 -1.13 13.16 -6.52
C TYR A 10 -0.49 13.73 -5.26
N ILE A 11 -0.02 14.93 -5.36
CA ILE A 11 0.58 15.67 -4.22
C ILE A 11 -0.36 16.80 -3.87
N TYR A 12 -0.74 16.84 -2.60
CA TYR A 12 -1.54 17.92 -2.04
C TYR A 12 -0.92 18.37 -0.73
N LYS A 13 -0.39 19.60 -0.71
CA LYS A 13 0.42 20.13 0.40
C LYS A 13 1.57 19.15 0.77
N SER A 14 1.63 18.70 2.02
CA SER A 14 2.62 17.72 2.52
C SER A 14 2.22 16.27 2.31
N VAL A 15 1.06 16.00 1.71
CA VAL A 15 0.54 14.65 1.53
C VAL A 15 0.75 14.17 0.11
N THR A 16 1.40 13.02 -0.02
CA THR A 16 1.56 12.34 -1.31
C THR A 16 0.66 11.10 -1.36
N ILE A 17 -0.14 11.00 -2.40
CA ILE A 17 -1.05 9.88 -2.62
C ILE A 17 -0.62 9.15 -3.87
N TRP A 18 -0.37 7.85 -3.73
CA TRP A 18 -0.17 6.94 -4.85
C TRP A 18 -1.35 5.99 -4.93
N PHE A 19 -1.90 5.80 -6.10
CA PHE A 19 -3.00 4.87 -6.31
C PHE A 19 -2.95 4.22 -7.68
N LYS A 20 -3.49 3.00 -7.71
CA LYS A 20 -3.83 2.27 -8.92
C LYS A 20 -5.16 1.59 -8.68
N TRP A 21 -6.10 1.76 -9.61
CA TRP A 21 -7.43 1.22 -9.41
C TRP A 21 -8.24 1.00 -10.69
N HIS A 22 -9.29 0.21 -10.50
CA HIS A 22 -10.46 0.14 -11.36
C HIS A 22 -11.67 0.12 -10.44
N LEU A 23 -12.24 1.28 -10.17
CA LEU A 23 -13.37 1.44 -9.25
C LEU A 23 -14.69 1.41 -10.01
N PHE A 24 -15.70 0.78 -9.40
CA PHE A 24 -17.03 0.66 -9.98
C PHE A 24 -17.99 1.73 -9.46
N ASN A 25 -17.74 2.29 -8.30
CA ASN A 25 -18.66 3.18 -7.58
C ASN A 25 -18.16 4.61 -7.41
N GLU A 26 -16.94 4.91 -7.82
CA GLU A 26 -16.38 6.25 -7.66
C GLU A 26 -15.40 6.57 -8.80
N VAL A 27 -15.34 7.84 -9.18
CA VAL A 27 -14.35 8.33 -10.14
C VAL A 27 -13.17 8.98 -9.42
N GLU A 28 -12.00 8.91 -10.03
CA GLU A 28 -10.74 9.41 -9.47
C GLU A 28 -10.84 10.85 -8.96
N SER A 29 -11.41 11.75 -9.73
CA SER A 29 -11.53 13.16 -9.37
C SER A 29 -12.31 13.39 -8.08
N LYS A 30 -13.37 12.63 -7.85
CA LYS A 30 -14.16 12.71 -6.60
C LYS A 30 -13.38 12.19 -5.41
N LEU A 31 -12.66 11.09 -5.57
CA LEU A 31 -11.86 10.53 -4.50
C LEU A 31 -10.72 11.48 -4.11
N ARG A 32 -10.04 12.07 -5.09
CA ARG A 32 -9.00 13.08 -4.86
C ARG A 32 -9.55 14.30 -4.11
N LEU A 33 -10.72 14.78 -4.51
CA LEU A 33 -11.36 15.92 -3.86
C LEU A 33 -11.71 15.61 -2.39
N ARG A 34 -12.30 14.45 -2.11
CA ARG A 34 -12.60 14.01 -0.74
C ARG A 34 -11.35 13.97 0.15
N ILE A 35 -10.25 13.47 -0.38
CA ILE A 35 -8.99 13.42 0.38
C ILE A 35 -8.45 14.84 0.59
N ALA A 36 -8.47 15.70 -0.44
CA ALA A 36 -8.00 17.08 -0.35
C ALA A 36 -8.83 17.88 0.67
N GLU A 37 -10.15 17.83 0.61
CA GLU A 37 -11.06 18.48 1.55
C GLU A 37 -10.83 18.00 3.00
N TYR A 38 -10.61 16.71 3.18
CA TYR A 38 -10.31 16.20 4.50
C TYR A 38 -8.98 16.75 5.05
N ILE A 39 -7.94 16.79 4.24
CA ILE A 39 -6.62 17.33 4.62
C ILE A 39 -6.74 18.81 5.00
N GLU A 40 -7.47 19.60 4.21
CA GLU A 40 -7.70 21.02 4.50
C GLU A 40 -8.38 21.26 5.85
N ASN A 41 -9.35 20.43 6.19
CA ASN A 41 -10.14 20.55 7.41
C ASN A 41 -9.46 19.95 8.66
N ASN A 42 -8.35 19.19 8.52
CA ASN A 42 -7.73 18.44 9.61
C ASN A 42 -6.23 18.72 9.77
N CYS A 43 -5.82 19.97 9.58
CA CYS A 43 -4.43 20.41 9.82
C CYS A 43 -3.39 19.61 9.03
N ASP A 44 -3.66 19.38 7.77
CA ASP A 44 -2.76 18.72 6.81
C ASP A 44 -2.33 17.29 7.20
N CYS A 45 -3.14 16.59 8.01
CA CYS A 45 -2.89 15.18 8.32
C CYS A 45 -4.10 14.30 8.02
N ILE A 46 -3.83 13.02 7.76
CA ILE A 46 -4.88 12.02 7.60
C ILE A 46 -4.93 11.16 8.86
N GLN A 47 -6.14 11.00 9.41
CA GLN A 47 -6.37 10.13 10.56
C GLN A 47 -6.71 8.71 10.09
N GLU A 48 -6.29 7.72 10.87
CA GLU A 48 -6.56 6.31 10.59
C GLU A 48 -8.06 6.02 10.38
N LYS A 49 -8.91 6.60 11.21
CA LYS A 49 -10.36 6.44 11.10
C LYS A 49 -10.91 6.91 9.75
N PHE A 50 -10.45 8.07 9.28
CA PHE A 50 -10.85 8.56 7.97
C PHE A 50 -10.36 7.65 6.85
N PHE A 51 -9.07 7.25 6.90
CA PHE A 51 -8.50 6.36 5.90
C PHE A 51 -9.26 5.03 5.84
N HIS A 52 -9.59 4.45 6.99
CA HIS A 52 -10.39 3.24 7.06
C HIS A 52 -11.79 3.42 6.46
N GLN A 53 -12.49 4.51 6.77
CA GLN A 53 -13.79 4.82 6.18
C GLN A 53 -13.72 5.00 4.67
N LEU A 54 -12.68 5.71 4.20
CA LEU A 54 -12.43 5.94 2.79
C LEU A 54 -12.29 4.61 2.05
N VAL A 55 -11.33 3.76 2.45
CA VAL A 55 -11.07 2.49 1.76
C VAL A 55 -12.23 1.50 1.88
N SER A 56 -12.96 1.52 2.98
CA SER A 56 -14.15 0.68 3.19
C SER A 56 -15.30 1.06 2.25
N SER A 57 -15.35 2.30 1.78
CA SER A 57 -16.35 2.78 0.83
C SER A 57 -16.06 2.43 -0.62
N LEU A 58 -14.81 2.07 -0.95
CA LEU A 58 -14.40 1.78 -2.31
C LEU A 58 -14.87 0.39 -2.76
N ARG A 59 -15.32 0.31 -4.00
CA ARG A 59 -15.75 -0.92 -4.67
C ARG A 59 -14.96 -1.10 -5.96
N GLY A 60 -14.28 -2.24 -6.08
CA GLY A 60 -13.46 -2.53 -7.25
C GLY A 60 -12.07 -3.03 -6.88
N ASN A 61 -11.18 -3.02 -7.85
CA ASN A 61 -9.79 -3.42 -7.70
C ASN A 61 -8.94 -2.18 -7.43
N PHE A 62 -8.24 -2.14 -6.32
CA PHE A 62 -7.44 -0.96 -5.99
C PHE A 62 -6.24 -1.27 -5.09
N ALA A 63 -5.26 -0.41 -5.19
CA ALA A 63 -4.20 -0.23 -4.21
C ALA A 63 -3.99 1.27 -4.01
N ILE A 64 -3.91 1.69 -2.77
CA ILE A 64 -3.71 3.09 -2.38
C ILE A 64 -2.62 3.18 -1.31
N VAL A 65 -1.74 4.15 -1.45
CA VAL A 65 -0.72 4.52 -0.46
C VAL A 65 -0.80 6.01 -0.24
N VAL A 66 -0.90 6.42 1.00
CA VAL A 66 -0.91 7.82 1.41
C VAL A 66 0.26 8.06 2.35
N ILE A 67 1.11 8.98 1.97
CA ILE A 67 2.33 9.34 2.70
C ILE A 67 2.16 10.74 3.23
N THR A 68 2.31 10.88 4.54
CA THR A 68 2.35 12.17 5.25
C THR A 68 3.70 12.32 5.93
N ASP A 69 3.99 13.48 6.48
CA ASP A 69 5.24 13.72 7.24
C ASP A 69 5.37 12.83 8.48
N LYS A 70 4.26 12.29 8.99
CA LYS A 70 4.22 11.55 10.26
C LYS A 70 3.95 10.06 10.09
N CYS A 71 3.25 9.68 9.03
CA CYS A 71 2.79 8.30 8.88
C CYS A 71 2.53 7.92 7.42
N VAL A 72 2.48 6.64 7.19
CA VAL A 72 2.14 6.04 5.90
C VAL A 72 0.92 5.14 6.09
N PHE A 73 -0.10 5.39 5.30
CA PHE A 73 -1.27 4.52 5.20
C PHE A 73 -1.26 3.77 3.88
N MET A 74 -1.58 2.51 3.91
CA MET A 74 -1.71 1.73 2.68
C MET A 74 -2.85 0.73 2.78
N SER A 75 -3.51 0.50 1.66
CA SER A 75 -4.59 -0.48 1.56
C SER A 75 -4.68 -1.07 0.16
N VAL A 76 -5.20 -2.27 0.10
CA VAL A 76 -5.56 -2.96 -1.12
C VAL A 76 -7.01 -3.43 -1.04
N ASP A 77 -7.60 -3.78 -2.18
CA ASP A 77 -8.92 -4.40 -2.20
C ASP A 77 -8.94 -5.77 -1.50
N LYS A 78 -10.14 -6.28 -1.21
CA LYS A 78 -10.37 -7.51 -0.43
C LYS A 78 -9.70 -8.76 -1.01
N VAL A 79 -9.51 -8.82 -2.32
CA VAL A 79 -8.91 -9.96 -3.01
C VAL A 79 -7.45 -9.70 -3.40
N ARG A 80 -6.92 -8.53 -3.01
CA ARG A 80 -5.53 -8.12 -3.28
C ARG A 80 -5.19 -8.19 -4.77
N SER A 81 -6.09 -7.69 -5.63
CA SER A 81 -5.89 -7.68 -7.09
C SER A 81 -4.63 -6.95 -7.51
N ILE A 82 -4.24 -5.94 -6.76
CA ILE A 82 -3.03 -5.15 -6.97
C ILE A 82 -2.19 -5.30 -5.70
N PRO A 83 -1.14 -6.14 -5.71
CA PRO A 83 -0.37 -6.40 -4.50
C PRO A 83 0.44 -5.16 -4.07
N LEU A 84 0.53 -4.96 -2.76
CA LEU A 84 1.48 -4.06 -2.12
C LEU A 84 2.36 -4.85 -1.16
N PHE A 85 3.63 -4.51 -1.16
CA PHE A 85 4.63 -5.04 -0.25
C PHE A 85 5.30 -3.88 0.46
N TYR A 86 5.73 -4.10 1.68
CA TYR A 86 6.53 -3.15 2.43
C TYR A 86 7.68 -3.85 3.13
N ILE A 87 8.73 -3.09 3.39
CA ILE A 87 9.86 -3.47 4.22
C ILE A 87 10.10 -2.34 5.20
N GLU A 88 10.20 -2.70 6.46
CA GLU A 88 10.48 -1.77 7.56
C GLU A 88 11.79 -2.18 8.22
N ASN A 89 12.74 -1.25 8.26
CA ASN A 89 14.00 -1.36 8.98
C ASN A 89 14.05 -0.25 10.01
N GLN A 90 15.00 -0.33 10.95
CA GLN A 90 15.14 0.67 12.03
C GLN A 90 15.16 2.13 11.55
N HIS A 91 15.58 2.39 10.30
CA HIS A 91 15.75 3.74 9.76
C HIS A 91 15.01 4.00 8.44
N ASN A 92 14.48 2.95 7.81
CA ASN A 92 13.90 3.07 6.47
C ASN A 92 12.60 2.27 6.35
N PHE A 93 11.65 2.89 5.66
CA PHE A 93 10.41 2.24 5.26
C PHE A 93 10.30 2.29 3.74
N SER A 94 10.14 1.15 3.11
CA SER A 94 10.04 1.04 1.66
C SER A 94 8.77 0.32 1.24
N ILE A 95 8.09 0.86 0.23
CA ILE A 95 6.85 0.28 -0.30
C ILE A 95 7.02 0.02 -1.80
N GLY A 96 6.48 -1.08 -2.26
CA GLY A 96 6.48 -1.41 -3.67
C GLY A 96 5.36 -2.38 -4.05
N ASN A 97 5.14 -2.51 -5.34
CA ASN A 97 4.20 -3.46 -5.91
C ASN A 97 4.90 -4.68 -6.55
N TYR A 98 6.20 -4.78 -6.39
CA TYR A 98 7.02 -5.88 -6.89
C TYR A 98 8.06 -6.27 -5.85
N ALA A 99 7.84 -7.39 -5.17
CA ALA A 99 8.63 -7.83 -4.02
C ALA A 99 10.14 -8.05 -4.34
N PRO A 100 10.55 -8.63 -5.49
CA PRO A 100 11.97 -8.80 -5.80
C PRO A 100 12.74 -7.47 -5.87
N LEU A 101 12.16 -6.46 -6.50
CA LEU A 101 12.78 -5.13 -6.59
C LEU A 101 12.86 -4.45 -5.21
N LEU A 102 11.87 -4.68 -4.37
CA LEU A 102 11.84 -4.14 -3.03
C LEU A 102 12.94 -4.77 -2.17
N LYS A 103 13.12 -6.09 -2.28
CA LYS A 103 14.20 -6.83 -1.63
C LYS A 103 15.57 -6.32 -2.07
N GLU A 104 15.81 -6.17 -3.37
CA GLU A 104 17.06 -5.67 -3.93
C GLU A 104 17.42 -4.27 -3.39
N LYS A 105 16.46 -3.36 -3.36
CA LYS A 105 16.67 -1.98 -2.90
C LYS A 105 16.83 -1.83 -1.40
N SER A 106 16.32 -2.75 -0.62
CA SER A 106 16.33 -2.66 0.85
C SER A 106 17.65 -3.12 1.46
N SER A 107 18.57 -3.67 0.66
CA SER A 107 19.82 -4.30 1.16
C SER A 107 19.58 -5.38 2.21
N LEU A 108 18.37 -5.90 2.29
CA LEU A 108 18.04 -7.03 3.15
C LEU A 108 18.65 -8.30 2.54
N ILE A 109 19.81 -8.66 3.03
CA ILE A 109 20.57 -9.86 2.65
C ILE A 109 20.03 -11.10 3.42
N SER A 110 18.82 -11.05 3.95
CA SER A 110 18.27 -12.25 4.53
C SER A 110 17.84 -13.19 3.40
N GLU A 111 18.72 -14.15 3.09
CA GLU A 111 18.40 -15.30 2.25
C GLU A 111 17.53 -16.32 3.02
N ASN A 112 17.25 -16.05 4.27
CA ASN A 112 16.49 -16.95 5.12
C ASN A 112 15.03 -16.99 4.69
N ILE A 113 14.64 -18.14 4.17
CA ILE A 113 13.26 -18.45 3.82
C ILE A 113 12.57 -18.95 5.09
N ASP A 114 11.39 -18.40 5.40
CA ASP A 114 10.51 -18.96 6.41
C ASP A 114 9.95 -20.30 5.89
N MET A 115 10.43 -21.40 6.48
CA MET A 115 10.07 -22.75 6.04
C MET A 115 8.56 -23.02 6.19
N GLN A 116 7.92 -22.45 7.22
CA GLN A 116 6.49 -22.59 7.40
C GLN A 116 5.73 -21.81 6.32
N ALA A 117 6.09 -20.56 6.08
CA ALA A 117 5.47 -19.78 5.01
C ALA A 117 5.70 -20.39 3.63
N SER A 118 6.88 -20.96 3.38
CA SER A 118 7.17 -21.70 2.15
C SER A 118 6.24 -22.90 1.95
N LEU A 119 6.03 -23.68 3.02
CA LEU A 119 5.11 -24.82 2.99
C LEU A 119 3.66 -24.37 2.76
N GLU A 120 3.20 -23.34 3.48
CA GLU A 120 1.87 -22.79 3.33
C GLU A 120 1.63 -22.28 1.89
N ILE A 121 2.60 -21.59 1.29
CA ILE A 121 2.53 -21.13 -0.11
C ILE A 121 2.50 -22.31 -1.08
N ALA A 122 3.30 -23.35 -0.85
CA ALA A 122 3.32 -24.54 -1.70
C ALA A 122 1.98 -25.31 -1.65
N MET A 123 1.32 -25.33 -0.50
CA MET A 123 0.06 -26.06 -0.30
C MET A 123 -1.18 -25.28 -0.72
N SER A 124 -1.21 -23.96 -0.48
CA SER A 124 -2.42 -23.12 -0.61
C SER A 124 -2.25 -21.90 -1.52
N GLY A 125 -1.02 -21.61 -1.95
CA GLY A 125 -0.71 -20.46 -2.79
C GLY A 125 -0.54 -19.14 -2.01
N TYR A 126 -0.69 -19.15 -0.69
CA TYR A 126 -0.52 -17.97 0.17
C TYR A 126 -0.02 -18.35 1.57
N SER A 127 0.57 -17.40 2.28
CA SER A 127 0.95 -17.54 3.68
C SER A 127 -0.14 -17.01 4.61
N VAL A 128 -0.27 -17.60 5.80
CA VAL A 128 -1.29 -17.23 6.79
C VAL A 128 -0.77 -16.15 7.74
N GLY A 129 -1.63 -15.20 8.09
CA GLY A 129 -1.33 -14.14 9.05
C GLY A 129 -0.39 -13.07 8.49
N ARG A 130 0.64 -12.70 9.26
CA ARG A 130 1.62 -11.66 8.90
C ARG A 130 2.91 -12.22 8.29
N LYS A 131 2.97 -13.53 8.08
CA LYS A 131 4.16 -14.17 7.54
C LYS A 131 4.34 -13.88 6.06
N THR A 132 5.59 -13.78 5.65
CA THR A 132 6.01 -13.70 4.26
C THR A 132 7.00 -14.81 3.96
N LEU A 133 7.32 -15.02 2.68
CA LEU A 133 8.28 -16.04 2.27
C LEU A 133 9.69 -15.80 2.88
N TYR A 134 10.01 -14.57 3.21
CA TYR A 134 11.30 -14.21 3.79
C TYR A 134 11.13 -13.84 5.26
N THR A 135 12.07 -14.31 6.10
CA THR A 135 12.14 -13.87 7.49
C THR A 135 12.65 -12.42 7.57
N ASN A 136 12.12 -11.67 8.49
CA ASN A 136 12.64 -10.33 8.82
C ASN A 136 13.86 -10.45 9.72
#